data_b11be79f8e2c760bb7392ad065374a38
#
_entry.id   b11be79f8e2c760bb7392ad065374a38
#
_cell.length_a   1.000
_cell.length_b   1.000
_cell.length_c   1.000
_cell.angle_alpha   90.00
_cell.angle_beta   90.00
_cell.angle_gamma   90.00
#
_symmetry.space_group_name_H-M   'P 1'
#
loop_
_entity.id
_entity.type
_entity.pdbx_description
1 polymer ?
#
loop_
_entity_poly.entity_id
_entity_poly.type
_entity_poly.pdbx_seq_one_letter_code
_entity_poly.pdbx_strand_id
1 'polypeptide(L)'
;IHIIFPGIQKPNKIENISKINAEKNFGDSFPKIITVARLDKRKGHDKILMLIKNLKPRFPKIKYISIGFGEEESNLLKLSRELNLENDVTFLKNIDYNLKIALIAEANLFLMPSRIEKKSVEGFGISFIEAASYGVGSIGGKDGGASDAITHKKTGLICDGKDFNSIYDSIISFFE
;
A
#
# COMPACT_ATOMS: atom_id res chain seq x y z
N ILE A 1 -29.89 14.76 -4.93
CA ILE A 1 -28.77 13.95 -5.46
C ILE A 1 -28.29 13.07 -4.32
N HIS A 2 -28.27 11.74 -4.53
CA HIS A 2 -27.70 10.80 -3.59
C HIS A 2 -26.31 10.38 -4.09
N ILE A 3 -25.30 10.45 -3.21
CA ILE A 3 -23.95 9.95 -3.51
C ILE A 3 -23.90 8.51 -3.00
N ILE A 4 -23.58 7.58 -3.89
CA ILE A 4 -23.41 6.16 -3.56
C ILE A 4 -21.94 5.82 -3.81
N PHE A 5 -21.21 5.47 -2.76
CA PHE A 5 -19.82 5.00 -2.87
C PHE A 5 -19.77 3.54 -3.31
N PRO A 6 -18.74 3.12 -4.04
CA PRO A 6 -18.53 1.71 -4.35
C PRO A 6 -18.29 0.91 -3.07
N GLY A 7 -18.86 -0.30 -3.04
CA GLY A 7 -18.67 -1.25 -1.96
C GLY A 7 -17.78 -2.42 -2.40
N ILE A 8 -17.44 -3.26 -1.44
CA ILE A 8 -16.77 -4.54 -1.66
C ILE A 8 -17.67 -5.68 -1.21
N GLN A 9 -17.39 -6.88 -1.71
CA GLN A 9 -18.04 -8.08 -1.17
C GLN A 9 -17.59 -8.31 0.27
N LYS A 10 -18.44 -8.99 1.07
CA LYS A 10 -18.07 -9.41 2.42
C LYS A 10 -16.76 -10.21 2.36
N PRO A 11 -15.79 -9.96 3.29
CA PRO A 11 -14.54 -10.69 3.31
C PRO A 11 -14.75 -12.21 3.34
N ASN A 12 -14.06 -12.90 2.44
CA ASN A 12 -14.04 -14.35 2.42
C ASN A 12 -13.09 -14.90 3.49
N LYS A 13 -13.34 -16.11 3.96
CA LYS A 13 -12.38 -16.83 4.79
C LYS A 13 -11.12 -17.10 3.95
N ILE A 14 -9.97 -16.72 4.48
CA ILE A 14 -8.69 -16.93 3.80
C ILE A 14 -8.28 -18.39 3.95
N GLU A 15 -7.94 -19.03 2.83
CA GLU A 15 -7.47 -20.42 2.80
C GLU A 15 -6.11 -20.57 3.49
N ASN A 16 -5.90 -21.70 4.17
CA ASN A 16 -4.66 -21.93 4.91
C ASN A 16 -3.40 -21.90 4.02
N ILE A 17 -3.48 -22.45 2.80
CA ILE A 17 -2.34 -22.41 1.87
C ILE A 17 -1.98 -20.99 1.47
N SER A 18 -2.98 -20.12 1.28
CA SER A 18 -2.76 -18.70 0.94
C SER A 18 -2.17 -17.94 2.12
N LYS A 19 -2.55 -18.24 3.36
CA LYS A 19 -1.91 -17.68 4.56
C LYS A 19 -0.44 -18.06 4.65
N ILE A 20 -0.12 -19.35 4.51
CA ILE A 20 1.26 -19.84 4.53
C ILE A 20 2.11 -19.15 3.44
N ASN A 21 1.53 -18.97 2.26
CA ASN A 21 2.22 -18.28 1.17
C ASN A 21 2.40 -16.78 1.45
N ALA A 22 1.44 -16.12 2.08
CA ALA A 22 1.57 -14.72 2.49
C ALA A 22 2.65 -14.55 3.57
N GLU A 23 2.64 -15.41 4.59
CA GLU A 23 3.66 -15.47 5.64
C GLU A 23 5.07 -15.68 5.05
N LYS A 24 5.22 -16.56 4.05
CA LYS A 24 6.51 -16.77 3.36
C LYS A 24 6.97 -15.54 2.58
N ASN A 25 6.07 -14.79 1.98
CA ASN A 25 6.40 -13.58 1.23
C ASN A 25 6.89 -12.45 2.14
N PHE A 26 6.33 -12.30 3.32
CA PHE A 26 6.74 -11.29 4.29
C PHE A 26 7.85 -11.80 5.23
N GLY A 27 7.89 -13.10 5.55
CA GLY A 27 8.80 -13.65 6.55
C GLY A 27 8.56 -13.06 7.94
N ASP A 28 9.65 -12.88 8.70
CA ASP A 28 9.67 -12.25 10.03
C ASP A 28 9.81 -10.72 9.96
N SER A 29 9.45 -10.13 8.84
CA SER A 29 9.57 -8.68 8.61
C SER A 29 8.61 -7.87 9.48
N PHE A 30 9.06 -6.67 9.87
CA PHE A 30 8.24 -5.65 10.53
C PHE A 30 8.82 -4.25 10.26
N PRO A 31 8.00 -3.27 9.91
CA PRO A 31 6.60 -3.41 9.49
C PRO A 31 6.44 -4.08 8.11
N LYS A 32 5.32 -4.79 7.94
CA LYS A 32 4.87 -5.38 6.67
C LYS A 32 3.97 -4.36 5.96
N ILE A 33 4.45 -3.77 4.89
CA ILE A 33 3.73 -2.73 4.14
C ILE A 33 3.28 -3.30 2.79
N ILE A 34 2.04 -2.98 2.41
CA ILE A 34 1.47 -3.44 1.14
C ILE A 34 0.80 -2.31 0.36
N THR A 35 0.88 -2.37 -0.97
CA THR A 35 0.06 -1.59 -1.91
C THR A 35 -0.56 -2.53 -2.95
N VAL A 36 -1.85 -2.37 -3.21
CA VAL A 36 -2.55 -3.05 -4.33
C VAL A 36 -3.07 -1.99 -5.27
N ALA A 37 -2.35 -1.73 -6.35
CA ALA A 37 -2.67 -0.66 -7.29
C ALA A 37 -1.92 -0.82 -8.61
N ARG A 38 -2.39 -0.14 -9.65
CA ARG A 38 -1.62 0.02 -10.89
C ARG A 38 -0.27 0.68 -10.60
N LEU A 39 0.77 0.27 -11.31
CA LEU A 39 2.09 0.89 -11.24
C LEU A 39 2.10 2.14 -12.14
N ASP A 40 1.46 3.20 -11.70
CA ASP A 40 1.44 4.52 -12.31
C ASP A 40 1.95 5.59 -11.31
N LYS A 41 2.46 6.71 -11.82
CA LYS A 41 3.07 7.79 -10.99
C LYS A 41 2.11 8.33 -9.92
N ARG A 42 0.82 8.36 -10.24
CA ARG A 42 -0.22 8.88 -9.36
C ARG A 42 -0.35 8.09 -8.06
N LYS A 43 -0.02 6.80 -8.06
CA LYS A 43 -0.15 5.90 -6.89
C LYS A 43 0.97 6.06 -5.86
N GLY A 44 2.08 6.74 -6.23
CA GLY A 44 3.14 7.10 -5.30
C GLY A 44 4.13 5.99 -4.97
N HIS A 45 4.22 4.92 -5.77
CA HIS A 45 5.18 3.82 -5.55
C HIS A 45 6.63 4.31 -5.50
N ASP A 46 6.99 5.33 -6.28
CA ASP A 46 8.28 5.99 -6.27
C ASP A 46 8.61 6.60 -4.90
N LYS A 47 7.64 7.29 -4.29
CA LYS A 47 7.77 7.84 -2.94
C LYS A 47 7.90 6.75 -1.89
N ILE A 48 7.13 5.65 -2.03
CA ILE A 48 7.22 4.52 -1.10
C ILE A 48 8.62 3.90 -1.11
N LEU A 49 9.24 3.70 -2.28
CA LEU A 49 10.61 3.15 -2.35
C LEU A 49 11.61 4.04 -1.61
N MET A 50 11.55 5.37 -1.81
CA MET A 50 12.39 6.31 -1.09
C MET A 50 12.14 6.26 0.43
N LEU A 51 10.87 6.10 0.85
CA LEU A 51 10.49 5.99 2.26
C LEU A 51 11.02 4.70 2.87
N ILE A 52 10.90 3.55 2.21
CA ILE A 52 11.46 2.28 2.68
C ILE A 52 12.96 2.44 2.96
N LYS A 53 13.72 3.07 2.04
CA LYS A 53 15.15 3.35 2.25
C LYS A 53 15.42 4.16 3.51
N ASN A 54 14.63 5.20 3.74
CA ASN A 54 14.80 6.11 4.88
C ASN A 54 14.29 5.52 6.21
N LEU A 55 13.36 4.56 6.16
CA LEU A 55 12.82 3.89 7.33
C LEU A 55 13.68 2.72 7.82
N LYS A 56 14.58 2.17 6.99
CA LYS A 56 15.45 1.03 7.36
C LYS A 56 16.26 1.23 8.64
N PRO A 57 16.86 2.40 8.93
CA PRO A 57 17.57 2.60 10.19
C PRO A 57 16.71 2.39 11.43
N ARG A 58 15.40 2.76 11.35
CA ARG A 58 14.43 2.58 12.43
C ARG A 58 13.76 1.22 12.42
N PHE A 59 13.50 0.67 11.23
CA PHE A 59 12.87 -0.63 11.00
C PHE A 59 13.75 -1.50 10.13
N PRO A 60 14.80 -2.15 10.68
CA PRO A 60 15.78 -2.91 9.88
C PRO A 60 15.19 -4.09 9.10
N LYS A 61 14.04 -4.61 9.57
CA LYS A 61 13.30 -5.72 8.94
C LYS A 61 12.07 -5.27 8.15
N ILE A 62 11.98 -3.99 7.75
CA ILE A 62 10.87 -3.50 6.95
C ILE A 62 10.74 -4.26 5.64
N LYS A 63 9.50 -4.60 5.25
CA LYS A 63 9.21 -5.25 3.98
C LYS A 63 8.05 -4.55 3.28
N TYR A 64 8.23 -4.27 2.00
CA TYR A 64 7.19 -3.71 1.14
C TYR A 64 6.83 -4.66 0.00
N ILE A 65 5.55 -4.95 -0.14
CA ILE A 65 5.01 -5.71 -1.27
C ILE A 65 4.07 -4.82 -2.08
N SER A 66 4.36 -4.70 -3.37
CA SER A 66 3.51 -4.00 -4.33
C SER A 66 2.85 -5.02 -5.26
N ILE A 67 1.52 -5.03 -5.30
CA ILE A 67 0.74 -5.92 -6.16
C ILE A 67 0.10 -5.08 -7.27
N GLY A 68 0.46 -5.37 -8.50
CA GLY A 68 -0.09 -4.71 -9.68
C GLY A 68 0.85 -4.70 -10.86
N PHE A 69 0.43 -4.01 -11.91
CA PHE A 69 1.22 -3.78 -13.14
C PHE A 69 0.93 -2.38 -13.67
N GLY A 70 1.80 -1.87 -14.53
CA GLY A 70 1.62 -0.55 -15.13
C GLY A 70 2.85 -0.02 -15.82
N GLU A 71 2.73 1.18 -16.38
CA GLU A 71 3.76 1.83 -17.19
C GLU A 71 5.06 2.15 -16.43
N GLU A 72 4.97 2.30 -15.10
CA GLU A 72 6.13 2.61 -14.26
C GLU A 72 6.90 1.36 -13.78
N GLU A 73 6.48 0.13 -14.14
CA GLU A 73 7.12 -1.10 -13.64
C GLU A 73 8.64 -1.09 -13.83
N SER A 74 9.11 -0.79 -15.04
CA SER A 74 10.56 -0.77 -15.35
C SER A 74 11.32 0.31 -14.55
N ASN A 75 10.71 1.49 -14.39
CA ASN A 75 11.29 2.59 -13.63
C ASN A 75 11.38 2.25 -12.13
N LEU A 76 10.34 1.64 -11.58
CA LEU A 76 10.28 1.25 -10.17
C LEU A 76 11.27 0.13 -9.85
N LEU A 77 11.41 -0.88 -10.72
CA LEU A 77 12.41 -1.93 -10.58
C LEU A 77 13.84 -1.38 -10.65
N LYS A 78 14.10 -0.41 -11.54
CA LYS A 78 15.38 0.29 -11.61
C LYS A 78 15.65 1.07 -10.32
N LEU A 79 14.70 1.89 -9.88
CA LEU A 79 14.81 2.67 -8.65
C LEU A 79 15.02 1.79 -7.40
N SER A 80 14.34 0.65 -7.30
CA SER A 80 14.52 -0.31 -6.21
C SER A 80 15.97 -0.81 -6.12
N ARG A 81 16.60 -1.13 -7.28
CA ARG A 81 18.02 -1.53 -7.35
C ARG A 81 18.95 -0.39 -6.98
N GLU A 82 18.73 0.82 -7.53
CA GLU A 82 19.54 2.01 -7.21
C GLU A 82 19.53 2.34 -5.72
N LEU A 83 18.42 2.04 -5.04
CA LEU A 83 18.28 2.23 -3.60
C LEU A 83 18.77 1.03 -2.76
N ASN A 84 19.21 -0.08 -3.39
CA ASN A 84 19.61 -1.35 -2.75
C ASN A 84 18.47 -1.93 -1.89
N LEU A 85 17.27 -2.07 -2.48
CA LEU A 85 16.05 -2.53 -1.80
C LEU A 85 15.53 -3.88 -2.30
N GLU A 86 16.31 -4.65 -3.08
CA GLU A 86 15.86 -5.90 -3.70
C GLU A 86 15.42 -6.95 -2.66
N ASN A 87 16.00 -6.92 -1.47
CA ASN A 87 15.62 -7.80 -0.38
C ASN A 87 14.42 -7.29 0.44
N ASP A 88 14.14 -5.98 0.38
CA ASP A 88 13.13 -5.31 1.20
C ASP A 88 11.84 -5.04 0.43
N VAL A 89 11.89 -5.10 -0.91
CA VAL A 89 10.77 -4.78 -1.80
C VAL A 89 10.49 -5.93 -2.75
N THR A 90 9.22 -6.27 -2.90
CA THR A 90 8.76 -7.29 -3.85
C THR A 90 7.64 -6.73 -4.70
N PHE A 91 7.77 -6.85 -6.03
CA PHE A 91 6.72 -6.54 -6.98
C PHE A 91 6.06 -7.83 -7.45
N LEU A 92 4.75 -7.96 -7.23
CA LEU A 92 3.94 -9.10 -7.64
C LEU A 92 2.93 -8.69 -8.70
N LYS A 93 2.74 -9.54 -9.70
CA LYS A 93 1.71 -9.36 -10.74
C LYS A 93 1.06 -10.68 -11.08
N ASN A 94 -0.18 -10.61 -11.57
CA ASN A 94 -0.96 -11.79 -12.01
C ASN A 94 -1.05 -12.87 -10.92
N ILE A 95 -1.11 -12.48 -9.65
CA ILE A 95 -1.36 -13.42 -8.56
C ILE A 95 -2.85 -13.71 -8.44
N ASP A 96 -3.19 -14.88 -7.90
CA ASP A 96 -4.59 -15.23 -7.66
C ASP A 96 -5.22 -14.39 -6.55
N TYR A 97 -6.55 -14.36 -6.53
CA TYR A 97 -7.31 -13.55 -5.59
C TYR A 97 -7.07 -13.97 -4.14
N ASN A 98 -6.97 -15.28 -3.86
CA ASN A 98 -6.81 -15.78 -2.49
C ASN A 98 -5.44 -15.39 -1.91
N LEU A 99 -4.38 -15.44 -2.73
CA LEU A 99 -3.06 -14.94 -2.33
C LEU A 99 -3.07 -13.42 -2.13
N LYS A 100 -3.74 -12.66 -3.01
CA LYS A 100 -3.88 -11.19 -2.85
C LYS A 100 -4.49 -10.84 -1.49
N ILE A 101 -5.63 -11.43 -1.13
CA ILE A 101 -6.30 -11.13 0.14
C ILE A 101 -5.51 -11.61 1.35
N ALA A 102 -4.80 -12.74 1.23
CA ALA A 102 -3.93 -13.23 2.30
C ALA A 102 -2.76 -12.29 2.56
N LEU A 103 -2.12 -11.76 1.49
CA LEU A 103 -1.06 -10.75 1.62
C LEU A 103 -1.57 -9.44 2.23
N ILE A 104 -2.78 -9.00 1.86
CA ILE A 104 -3.39 -7.83 2.50
C ILE A 104 -3.59 -8.10 3.99
N ALA A 105 -4.22 -9.22 4.35
CA ALA A 105 -4.52 -9.55 5.75
C ALA A 105 -3.26 -9.76 6.64
N GLU A 106 -2.14 -10.18 6.04
CA GLU A 106 -0.85 -10.36 6.73
C GLU A 106 -0.09 -9.04 6.92
N ALA A 107 -0.46 -7.98 6.18
CA ALA A 107 0.21 -6.69 6.26
C ALA A 107 -0.14 -5.93 7.55
N ASN A 108 0.81 -5.12 8.04
CA ASN A 108 0.58 -4.19 9.15
C ASN A 108 0.02 -2.84 8.67
N LEU A 109 0.30 -2.47 7.42
CA LEU A 109 -0.10 -1.19 6.84
C LEU A 109 -0.37 -1.32 5.34
N PHE A 110 -1.53 -0.82 4.90
CA PHE A 110 -1.80 -0.55 3.50
C PHE A 110 -1.38 0.88 3.17
N LEU A 111 -0.42 1.06 2.28
CA LEU A 111 0.15 2.37 1.94
C LEU A 111 -0.06 2.70 0.47
N MET A 112 -0.82 3.75 0.17
CA MET A 112 -0.97 4.27 -1.19
C MET A 112 -1.09 5.81 -1.14
N PRO A 113 0.04 6.54 -1.04
CA PRO A 113 0.06 8.00 -0.96
C PRO A 113 -0.21 8.61 -2.33
N SER A 114 -1.42 8.40 -2.83
CA SER A 114 -1.84 8.88 -4.14
C SER A 114 -1.80 10.40 -4.22
N ARG A 115 -1.47 10.91 -5.42
CA ARG A 115 -1.35 12.34 -5.70
C ARG A 115 -1.99 12.67 -7.05
N ILE A 116 -2.32 13.93 -7.25
CA ILE A 116 -2.69 14.40 -8.59
C ILE A 116 -1.45 14.35 -9.48
N GLU A 117 -1.59 13.63 -10.59
CA GLU A 117 -0.58 13.57 -11.64
C GLU A 117 -1.22 14.04 -12.95
N LYS A 118 -0.77 15.19 -13.48
CA LYS A 118 -1.41 15.88 -14.60
C LYS A 118 -2.90 16.16 -14.29
N LYS A 119 -3.81 15.51 -15.01
CA LYS A 119 -5.28 15.61 -14.81
C LYS A 119 -5.87 14.35 -14.16
N SER A 120 -5.03 13.41 -13.74
CA SER A 120 -5.47 12.13 -13.16
C SER A 120 -5.42 12.19 -11.63
N VAL A 121 -6.49 11.74 -11.00
CA VAL A 121 -6.66 11.71 -9.54
C VAL A 121 -7.20 10.35 -9.10
N GLU A 122 -7.01 9.99 -7.84
CA GLU A 122 -7.65 8.79 -7.26
C GLU A 122 -9.16 8.98 -7.23
N GLY A 123 -9.91 8.04 -7.81
CA GLY A 123 -11.36 8.11 -7.83
C GLY A 123 -11.96 7.91 -6.44
N PHE A 124 -11.75 6.74 -5.87
CA PHE A 124 -12.24 6.38 -4.52
C PHE A 124 -11.21 5.55 -3.74
N GLY A 125 -10.50 4.64 -4.43
CA GLY A 125 -9.53 3.77 -3.81
C GLY A 125 -10.17 2.54 -3.13
N ILE A 126 -10.89 1.71 -3.90
CA ILE A 126 -11.53 0.48 -3.40
C ILE A 126 -10.56 -0.39 -2.59
N SER A 127 -9.27 -0.41 -2.94
CA SER A 127 -8.24 -1.17 -2.22
C SER A 127 -8.05 -0.74 -0.76
N PHE A 128 -8.38 0.51 -0.40
CA PHE A 128 -8.41 0.93 1.01
C PHE A 128 -9.52 0.21 1.80
N ILE A 129 -10.71 0.06 1.18
CA ILE A 129 -11.82 -0.65 1.80
C ILE A 129 -11.53 -2.15 1.86
N GLU A 130 -10.90 -2.72 0.82
CA GLU A 130 -10.43 -4.11 0.86
C GLU A 130 -9.48 -4.33 2.05
N ALA A 131 -8.49 -3.48 2.25
CA ALA A 131 -7.56 -3.56 3.38
C ALA A 131 -8.31 -3.45 4.73
N ALA A 132 -9.17 -2.45 4.87
CA ALA A 132 -9.96 -2.24 6.08
C ALA A 132 -10.86 -3.44 6.42
N SER A 133 -11.39 -4.15 5.41
CA SER A 133 -12.23 -5.34 5.61
C SER A 133 -11.48 -6.52 6.24
N TYR A 134 -10.16 -6.54 6.13
CA TYR A 134 -9.28 -7.51 6.79
C TYR A 134 -8.59 -6.94 8.04
N GLY A 135 -9.04 -5.79 8.55
CA GLY A 135 -8.53 -5.16 9.76
C GLY A 135 -7.21 -4.41 9.57
N VAL A 136 -6.81 -4.14 8.34
CA VAL A 136 -5.55 -3.45 8.02
C VAL A 136 -5.79 -1.95 7.86
N GLY A 137 -5.16 -1.16 8.71
CA GLY A 137 -5.20 0.29 8.63
C GLY A 137 -4.47 0.83 7.40
N SER A 138 -4.88 2.01 6.91
CA SER A 138 -4.38 2.55 5.66
C SER A 138 -3.79 3.95 5.81
N ILE A 139 -2.77 4.26 4.98
CA ILE A 139 -2.33 5.64 4.75
C ILE A 139 -2.58 5.97 3.27
N GLY A 140 -3.41 6.98 3.03
CA GLY A 140 -3.80 7.45 1.71
C GLY A 140 -3.43 8.91 1.47
N GLY A 141 -3.26 9.28 0.20
CA GLY A 141 -3.00 10.67 -0.18
C GLY A 141 -4.27 11.53 -0.12
N LYS A 142 -4.15 12.80 0.26
CA LYS A 142 -5.27 13.74 0.38
C LYS A 142 -5.94 14.11 -0.95
N ASP A 143 -5.25 13.90 -2.07
CA ASP A 143 -5.74 14.24 -3.39
C ASP A 143 -6.71 13.15 -3.90
N GLY A 144 -7.96 13.51 -4.13
CA GLY A 144 -9.01 12.61 -4.65
C GLY A 144 -9.80 11.88 -3.56
N GLY A 145 -10.38 10.73 -3.91
CA GLY A 145 -11.37 10.04 -3.09
C GLY A 145 -10.84 9.17 -1.95
N ALA A 146 -9.54 9.21 -1.63
CA ALA A 146 -9.02 8.44 -0.50
C ALA A 146 -9.64 8.87 0.84
N SER A 147 -9.96 10.17 1.00
CA SER A 147 -10.65 10.70 2.19
C SER A 147 -12.09 10.21 2.34
N ASP A 148 -12.70 9.70 1.28
CA ASP A 148 -14.03 9.07 1.34
C ASP A 148 -13.94 7.61 1.80
N ALA A 149 -12.80 6.95 1.52
CA ALA A 149 -12.54 5.56 1.91
C ALA A 149 -11.87 5.43 3.29
N ILE A 150 -11.12 6.45 3.74
CA ILE A 150 -10.38 6.45 4.99
C ILE A 150 -10.94 7.51 5.94
N THR A 151 -11.44 7.10 7.09
CA THR A 151 -11.77 8.02 8.18
C THR A 151 -10.49 8.34 8.95
N HIS A 152 -9.95 9.56 8.75
CA HIS A 152 -8.68 10.00 9.34
C HIS A 152 -8.65 9.79 10.85
N LYS A 153 -7.56 9.20 11.36
CA LYS A 153 -7.34 8.83 12.77
C LYS A 153 -8.30 7.78 13.34
N LYS A 154 -9.14 7.14 12.50
CA LYS A 154 -10.02 6.04 12.92
C LYS A 154 -9.73 4.76 12.14
N THR A 155 -9.77 4.81 10.81
CA THR A 155 -9.49 3.64 9.96
C THR A 155 -8.15 3.76 9.25
N GLY A 156 -7.43 4.87 9.45
CA GLY A 156 -6.14 5.15 8.86
C GLY A 156 -5.77 6.62 8.91
N LEU A 157 -4.77 7.01 8.15
CA LEU A 157 -4.29 8.39 8.08
C LEU A 157 -4.38 8.93 6.65
N ILE A 158 -4.61 10.23 6.52
CA ILE A 158 -4.54 10.97 5.25
C ILE A 158 -3.30 11.85 5.30
N CYS A 159 -2.45 11.75 4.26
CA CYS A 159 -1.21 12.50 4.13
C CYS A 159 -1.19 13.34 2.83
N ASP A 160 -0.25 14.25 2.70
CA ASP A 160 0.06 14.85 1.40
C ASP A 160 0.93 13.89 0.59
N GLY A 161 0.37 13.24 -0.44
CA GLY A 161 1.08 12.28 -1.29
C GLY A 161 2.22 12.88 -2.14
N LYS A 162 2.34 14.21 -2.19
CA LYS A 162 3.44 14.93 -2.85
C LYS A 162 4.60 15.23 -1.90
N ASP A 163 4.30 15.37 -0.61
CA ASP A 163 5.28 15.71 0.41
C ASP A 163 5.83 14.46 1.08
N PHE A 164 7.14 14.26 0.92
CA PHE A 164 7.87 13.14 1.51
C PHE A 164 7.75 13.11 3.04
N ASN A 165 7.90 14.26 3.69
CA ASN A 165 7.86 14.34 5.16
C ASN A 165 6.45 14.04 5.69
N SER A 166 5.41 14.54 5.02
CA SER A 166 4.02 14.22 5.38
C SER A 166 3.72 12.73 5.33
N ILE A 167 4.26 12.00 4.33
CA ILE A 167 4.08 10.55 4.25
C ILE A 167 4.92 9.86 5.33
N TYR A 168 6.18 10.27 5.52
CA TYR A 168 7.09 9.72 6.52
C TYR A 168 6.51 9.84 7.93
N ASP A 169 6.09 11.04 8.33
CA ASP A 169 5.53 11.31 9.66
C ASP A 169 4.22 10.54 9.89
N SER A 170 3.41 10.38 8.82
CA SER A 170 2.20 9.54 8.90
C SER A 170 2.54 8.07 9.16
N ILE A 171 3.61 7.54 8.56
CA ILE A 171 4.05 6.15 8.80
C ILE A 171 4.56 6.01 10.24
N ILE A 172 5.39 6.95 10.70
CA ILE A 172 5.89 6.94 12.07
C ILE A 172 4.72 6.99 13.06
N SER A 173 3.83 7.96 12.92
CA SER A 173 2.64 8.09 13.78
C SER A 173 1.69 6.90 13.75
N PHE A 174 1.71 6.11 12.68
CA PHE A 174 0.88 4.90 12.57
C PHE A 174 1.43 3.75 13.39
N PHE A 175 2.75 3.67 13.58
CA PHE A 175 3.42 2.59 14.31
C PHE A 175 3.83 2.96 15.75
N GLU A 176 3.65 4.19 16.17
CA GLU A 176 3.80 4.69 17.55
C GLU A 176 2.48 4.69 18.32
#